data_1e67ed28b54d442eb10b99cb96cb58f0
#
_entry.id   1e67ed28b54d442eb10b99cb96cb58f0
#
_cell.length_a   1.000
_cell.length_b   1.000
_cell.length_c   1.000
_cell.angle_alpha   90.00
_cell.angle_beta   90.00
_cell.angle_gamma   90.00
#
_symmetry.space_group_name_H-M   'P 1'
#
loop_
_entity.id
_entity.type
_entity.pdbx_description
1 polymer ?
#
loop_
_entity_poly.entity_id
_entity_poly.type
_entity_poly.pdbx_seq_one_letter_code
_entity_poly.pdbx_strand_id
1 'polypeptide(L)'
;MNQGAQSFSIKECVVAIDIKSDTTWATSFQDRQVNILNGATLTVSVPMALDTVMMEEDAQVVFTATEGKLTARSLRFAPLLSATRWKAFGMPFTSAVIKNSTEEEISAPSVQNVDNGIWFARLKDNKTPEFVVDESAFGMAGLWAANGDTYTISSEGAFEFKTLEEPAAPTETGTFLMCSNPNTFTITLKQSAYILTADGTSFEQEANPEIKPFQSFVLTDTKTLSTLRSLRIGDGVVTGNQTIEPVDGYYVTTDRGAIVIHTPEPMDVVIIGMNGKVAYRGEVTDGQRIMVPSGIYAVNGQLVRVK
;
A
#
# COMPACT_ATOMS: atom_id res chain seq x y z
N MET A 1 13.93 -65.48 4.37
CA MET A 1 14.35 -64.09 4.11
C MET A 1 13.13 -63.33 3.64
N ASN A 2 12.51 -62.56 4.52
CA ASN A 2 11.34 -61.78 4.20
C ASN A 2 11.80 -60.40 3.78
N GLN A 3 11.71 -60.05 2.50
CA GLN A 3 11.93 -58.68 2.03
C GLN A 3 10.67 -57.88 2.36
N GLY A 4 10.79 -57.03 3.35
CA GLY A 4 9.74 -56.05 3.72
C GLY A 4 9.44 -55.13 2.54
N ALA A 5 8.22 -55.15 2.08
CA ALA A 5 7.70 -54.21 1.09
C ALA A 5 7.80 -52.79 1.70
N GLN A 6 8.67 -51.94 1.16
CA GLN A 6 8.64 -50.50 1.47
C GLN A 6 7.45 -49.89 0.75
N SER A 7 6.46 -49.44 1.49
CA SER A 7 5.39 -48.63 0.95
C SER A 7 5.87 -47.21 0.71
N PHE A 8 6.00 -46.79 -0.54
CA PHE A 8 6.17 -45.41 -0.91
C PHE A 8 4.83 -44.70 -0.86
N SER A 9 4.62 -43.84 0.11
CA SER A 9 3.49 -42.89 0.09
C SER A 9 3.92 -41.71 -0.80
N ILE A 10 3.36 -41.63 -2.00
CA ILE A 10 3.43 -40.40 -2.80
C ILE A 10 2.44 -39.44 -2.14
N LYS A 11 2.95 -38.45 -1.37
CA LYS A 11 2.15 -37.30 -1.03
C LYS A 11 1.70 -36.65 -2.33
N GLU A 12 0.40 -36.41 -2.47
CA GLU A 12 -0.14 -35.64 -3.61
C GLU A 12 0.67 -34.35 -3.78
N CYS A 13 1.43 -34.29 -4.85
CA CYS A 13 2.13 -33.05 -5.22
C CYS A 13 1.09 -32.19 -5.91
N VAL A 14 0.55 -31.20 -5.20
CA VAL A 14 -0.33 -30.19 -5.80
C VAL A 14 0.56 -29.32 -6.70
N VAL A 15 0.48 -29.55 -8.00
CA VAL A 15 1.19 -28.72 -8.99
C VAL A 15 0.38 -27.45 -9.21
N ALA A 16 0.93 -26.31 -8.85
CA ALA A 16 0.34 -25.01 -9.15
C ALA A 16 0.41 -24.73 -10.66
N ILE A 17 -0.64 -24.11 -11.20
CA ILE A 17 -0.68 -23.66 -12.60
C ILE A 17 -0.31 -22.18 -12.61
N ASP A 18 0.79 -21.85 -13.28
CA ASP A 18 1.23 -20.46 -13.44
C ASP A 18 0.61 -19.83 -14.68
N ILE A 19 -0.10 -18.73 -14.51
CA ILE A 19 -0.65 -17.88 -15.57
C ILE A 19 0.32 -16.71 -15.78
N LYS A 20 1.06 -16.74 -16.87
CA LYS A 20 2.14 -15.78 -17.18
C LYS A 20 1.74 -14.72 -18.21
N SER A 21 0.59 -14.87 -18.82
CA SER A 21 0.02 -13.96 -19.80
C SER A 21 -1.49 -14.14 -19.84
N ASP A 22 -2.19 -13.24 -20.47
CA ASP A 22 -3.65 -13.29 -20.60
C ASP A 22 -4.11 -14.64 -21.13
N THR A 23 -4.96 -15.28 -20.36
CA THR A 23 -5.41 -16.66 -20.58
C THR A 23 -6.89 -16.76 -20.33
N THR A 24 -7.62 -17.51 -21.19
CA THR A 24 -9.05 -17.77 -21.00
C THR A 24 -9.27 -19.25 -20.72
N TRP A 25 -9.99 -19.54 -19.62
CA TRP A 25 -10.43 -20.88 -19.28
C TRP A 25 -11.91 -21.05 -19.60
N ALA A 26 -12.19 -21.94 -20.57
CA ALA A 26 -13.52 -22.34 -21.00
C ALA A 26 -13.89 -23.78 -20.56
N THR A 27 -13.01 -24.44 -19.81
CA THR A 27 -13.20 -25.78 -19.28
C THR A 27 -13.06 -25.73 -17.75
N SER A 28 -13.97 -26.39 -17.04
CA SER A 28 -13.93 -26.43 -15.58
C SER A 28 -12.75 -27.26 -15.07
N PHE A 29 -12.03 -26.70 -14.11
CA PHE A 29 -11.02 -27.39 -13.31
C PHE A 29 -11.47 -27.36 -11.84
N GLN A 30 -11.13 -28.39 -11.09
CA GLN A 30 -11.44 -28.46 -9.66
C GLN A 30 -10.17 -28.67 -8.85
N ASP A 31 -10.19 -28.17 -7.62
CA ASP A 31 -9.13 -28.37 -6.62
C ASP A 31 -7.71 -28.08 -7.14
N ARG A 32 -7.56 -27.05 -8.00
CA ARG A 32 -6.26 -26.60 -8.53
C ARG A 32 -5.76 -25.37 -7.80
N GLN A 33 -4.46 -25.36 -7.54
CA GLN A 33 -3.77 -24.12 -7.19
C GLN A 33 -3.41 -23.36 -8.46
N VAL A 34 -3.64 -22.06 -8.46
CA VAL A 34 -3.39 -21.18 -9.61
C VAL A 34 -2.62 -19.95 -9.14
N ASN A 35 -1.50 -19.68 -9.78
CA ASN A 35 -0.71 -18.47 -9.56
C ASN A 35 -0.88 -17.55 -10.77
N ILE A 36 -1.37 -16.36 -10.57
CA ILE A 36 -1.52 -15.36 -11.62
C ILE A 36 -0.41 -14.35 -11.41
N LEU A 37 0.53 -14.34 -12.34
CA LEU A 37 1.75 -13.55 -12.22
C LEU A 37 1.48 -12.09 -12.61
N ASN A 38 2.38 -11.22 -12.21
CA ASN A 38 2.28 -9.78 -12.41
C ASN A 38 1.89 -9.39 -13.84
N GLY A 39 0.80 -8.61 -13.94
CA GLY A 39 0.27 -8.12 -15.20
C GLY A 39 -0.53 -9.12 -16.04
N ALA A 40 -0.64 -10.39 -15.63
CA ALA A 40 -1.44 -11.39 -16.35
C ALA A 40 -2.91 -11.32 -15.96
N THR A 41 -3.81 -11.63 -16.90
CA THR A 41 -5.25 -11.74 -16.69
C THR A 41 -5.71 -13.17 -16.92
N LEU A 42 -6.37 -13.76 -15.90
CA LEU A 42 -7.10 -15.00 -16.05
C LEU A 42 -8.59 -14.69 -16.25
N THR A 43 -9.12 -14.97 -17.44
CA THR A 43 -10.55 -14.91 -17.74
C THR A 43 -11.16 -16.30 -17.60
N VAL A 44 -12.19 -16.42 -16.75
CA VAL A 44 -12.89 -17.69 -16.52
C VAL A 44 -14.33 -17.56 -17.02
N SER A 45 -14.70 -18.37 -18.00
CA SER A 45 -16.02 -18.34 -18.66
C SER A 45 -16.96 -19.45 -18.27
N VAL A 46 -16.55 -20.33 -17.35
CA VAL A 46 -17.35 -21.45 -16.83
C VAL A 46 -17.27 -21.51 -15.31
N PRO A 47 -18.30 -22.00 -14.62
CA PRO A 47 -18.27 -22.20 -13.19
C PRO A 47 -17.18 -23.18 -12.77
N MET A 48 -16.44 -22.87 -11.71
CA MET A 48 -15.47 -23.79 -11.12
C MET A 48 -15.16 -23.49 -9.66
N ALA A 49 -14.60 -24.48 -8.97
CA ALA A 49 -14.09 -24.36 -7.61
C ALA A 49 -12.59 -24.66 -7.60
N LEU A 50 -11.79 -23.67 -7.27
CA LEU A 50 -10.34 -23.78 -7.16
C LEU A 50 -9.93 -24.04 -5.69
N ASP A 51 -8.72 -24.52 -5.48
CA ASP A 51 -8.16 -24.67 -4.15
C ASP A 51 -7.59 -23.31 -3.68
N THR A 52 -6.51 -22.88 -4.28
CA THR A 52 -5.88 -21.62 -3.98
C THR A 52 -5.67 -20.80 -5.25
N VAL A 53 -6.03 -19.52 -5.20
CA VAL A 53 -5.67 -18.55 -6.22
C VAL A 53 -4.72 -17.56 -5.59
N MET A 54 -3.49 -17.49 -6.14
CA MET A 54 -2.47 -16.49 -5.78
C MET A 54 -2.44 -15.42 -6.86
N MET A 55 -2.62 -14.18 -6.47
CA MET A 55 -2.51 -13.01 -7.35
C MET A 55 -1.28 -12.20 -6.95
N GLU A 56 -0.37 -12.01 -7.89
CA GLU A 56 0.68 -11.01 -7.77
C GLU A 56 0.14 -9.61 -8.06
N GLU A 57 0.98 -8.59 -7.87
CA GLU A 57 0.62 -7.23 -8.20
C GLU A 57 0.24 -7.07 -9.67
N ASP A 58 -0.80 -6.27 -9.94
CA ASP A 58 -1.37 -6.07 -11.27
C ASP A 58 -1.95 -7.33 -11.95
N ALA A 59 -1.96 -8.48 -11.27
CA ALA A 59 -2.67 -9.67 -11.74
C ALA A 59 -4.18 -9.47 -11.68
N GLN A 60 -4.91 -10.09 -12.60
CA GLN A 60 -6.36 -9.95 -12.67
C GLN A 60 -7.05 -11.31 -12.81
N VAL A 61 -8.25 -11.42 -12.20
CA VAL A 61 -9.18 -12.53 -12.43
C VAL A 61 -10.53 -11.96 -12.83
N VAL A 62 -11.00 -12.35 -14.00
CA VAL A 62 -12.30 -11.93 -14.56
C VAL A 62 -13.22 -13.15 -14.69
N PHE A 63 -14.38 -13.13 -14.05
CA PHE A 63 -15.40 -14.17 -14.20
C PHE A 63 -16.51 -13.67 -15.11
N THR A 64 -16.71 -14.35 -16.25
CA THR A 64 -17.64 -13.93 -17.31
C THR A 64 -18.81 -14.89 -17.53
N ALA A 65 -18.88 -16.01 -16.80
CA ALA A 65 -20.02 -16.92 -16.93
C ALA A 65 -21.32 -16.24 -16.47
N THR A 66 -22.39 -16.47 -17.21
CA THR A 66 -23.72 -15.93 -16.89
C THR A 66 -24.43 -16.71 -15.80
N GLU A 67 -24.02 -17.95 -15.57
CA GLU A 67 -24.59 -18.84 -14.56
C GLU A 67 -23.48 -19.52 -13.75
N GLY A 68 -23.81 -19.88 -12.51
CA GLY A 68 -22.90 -20.55 -11.60
C GLY A 68 -21.92 -19.57 -10.92
N LYS A 69 -20.86 -20.12 -10.32
CA LYS A 69 -19.89 -19.36 -9.53
C LYS A 69 -18.46 -19.78 -9.84
N LEU A 70 -17.54 -18.84 -9.71
CA LEU A 70 -16.12 -19.10 -9.54
C LEU A 70 -15.78 -18.89 -8.07
N THR A 71 -15.22 -19.91 -7.43
CA THR A 71 -14.81 -19.85 -6.03
C THR A 71 -13.40 -20.38 -5.85
N ALA A 72 -12.73 -19.94 -4.80
CA ALA A 72 -11.49 -20.54 -4.31
C ALA A 72 -11.61 -20.80 -2.81
N ARG A 73 -10.99 -21.85 -2.28
CA ARG A 73 -10.90 -22.06 -0.82
C ARG A 73 -10.09 -20.95 -0.16
N SER A 74 -9.08 -20.44 -0.87
CA SER A 74 -8.28 -19.30 -0.43
C SER A 74 -7.89 -18.43 -1.61
N LEU A 75 -8.14 -17.13 -1.51
CA LEU A 75 -7.53 -16.14 -2.36
C LEU A 75 -6.35 -15.53 -1.61
N ARG A 76 -5.19 -15.46 -2.26
CA ARG A 76 -3.97 -14.85 -1.75
C ARG A 76 -3.55 -13.70 -2.65
N PHE A 77 -3.10 -12.62 -2.05
CA PHE A 77 -2.59 -11.45 -2.77
C PHE A 77 -1.20 -11.08 -2.24
N ALA A 78 -0.25 -10.91 -3.16
CA ALA A 78 1.12 -10.51 -2.85
C ALA A 78 1.41 -9.11 -3.40
N PRO A 79 1.21 -8.04 -2.62
CA PRO A 79 1.54 -6.68 -3.05
C PRO A 79 3.05 -6.47 -3.06
N LEU A 80 3.55 -5.71 -4.04
CA LEU A 80 4.92 -5.20 -4.05
C LEU A 80 5.01 -3.95 -3.18
N LEU A 81 5.45 -4.09 -1.96
CA LEU A 81 5.64 -2.98 -1.02
C LEU A 81 7.06 -2.43 -1.05
N SER A 82 7.24 -1.22 -0.57
CA SER A 82 8.53 -0.52 -0.51
C SER A 82 8.64 0.25 0.79
N ALA A 83 9.85 0.34 1.34
CA ALA A 83 10.14 1.21 2.47
C ALA A 83 10.28 2.69 2.09
N THR A 84 10.39 3.01 0.81
CA THR A 84 10.71 4.37 0.34
C THR A 84 9.51 5.14 -0.20
N ARG A 85 8.36 4.48 -0.36
CA ARG A 85 7.13 5.10 -0.86
C ARG A 85 5.89 4.36 -0.38
N TRP A 86 4.83 5.10 -0.19
CA TRP A 86 3.53 4.54 0.09
C TRP A 86 2.94 3.89 -1.16
N LYS A 87 2.13 2.88 -0.92
CA LYS A 87 1.30 2.22 -1.89
C LYS A 87 -0.14 2.23 -1.42
N ALA A 88 -1.04 2.69 -2.27
CA ALA A 88 -2.47 2.70 -1.97
C ALA A 88 -3.09 1.36 -2.38
N PHE A 89 -3.38 0.51 -1.42
CA PHE A 89 -4.20 -0.66 -1.67
C PHE A 89 -5.10 -0.99 -0.47
N GLY A 90 -6.13 -1.79 -0.71
CA GLY A 90 -7.00 -2.29 0.33
C GLY A 90 -6.89 -3.80 0.46
N MET A 91 -7.15 -4.31 1.65
CA MET A 91 -7.33 -5.74 1.81
C MET A 91 -8.57 -6.18 1.01
N PRO A 92 -8.45 -7.18 0.12
CA PRO A 92 -9.56 -7.62 -0.71
C PRO A 92 -10.65 -8.39 0.08
N PHE A 93 -10.47 -8.55 1.40
CA PHE A 93 -11.33 -9.37 2.26
C PHE A 93 -11.72 -8.59 3.52
N THR A 94 -12.90 -8.89 4.05
CA THR A 94 -13.35 -8.38 5.36
C THR A 94 -12.61 -9.02 6.52
N SER A 95 -12.08 -10.21 6.33
CA SER A 95 -11.24 -10.94 7.27
C SER A 95 -10.05 -11.49 6.50
N ALA A 96 -8.85 -11.11 6.90
CA ALA A 96 -7.61 -11.43 6.21
C ALA A 96 -6.52 -11.87 7.19
N VAL A 97 -5.73 -12.85 6.74
CA VAL A 97 -4.47 -13.25 7.39
C VAL A 97 -3.32 -12.67 6.59
N ILE A 98 -2.47 -11.89 7.24
CA ILE A 98 -1.25 -11.33 6.64
C ILE A 98 -0.07 -12.16 7.15
N LYS A 99 0.76 -12.62 6.24
CA LYS A 99 1.96 -13.41 6.55
C LYS A 99 3.20 -12.81 5.89
N ASN A 100 4.32 -12.94 6.57
CA ASN A 100 5.64 -12.61 6.02
C ASN A 100 6.22 -13.80 5.20
N SER A 101 7.44 -13.65 4.70
CA SER A 101 8.14 -14.70 3.92
C SER A 101 8.45 -15.97 4.71
N THR A 102 8.43 -15.91 6.04
CA THR A 102 8.62 -17.08 6.93
C THR A 102 7.30 -17.73 7.32
N GLU A 103 6.18 -17.35 6.68
CA GLU A 103 4.81 -17.84 6.97
C GLU A 103 4.31 -17.46 8.38
N GLU A 104 4.96 -16.52 9.07
CA GLU A 104 4.50 -16.00 10.35
C GLU A 104 3.36 -14.99 10.14
N GLU A 105 2.32 -15.10 10.95
CA GLU A 105 1.17 -14.21 10.90
C GLU A 105 1.48 -12.85 11.54
N ILE A 106 1.11 -11.79 10.84
CA ILE A 106 1.22 -10.40 11.28
C ILE A 106 -0.17 -9.87 11.62
N SER A 107 -0.48 -9.72 12.89
CA SER A 107 -1.81 -9.31 13.36
C SER A 107 -2.01 -7.79 13.44
N ALA A 108 -0.93 -7.01 13.46
CA ALA A 108 -0.97 -5.55 13.54
C ALA A 108 0.19 -4.92 12.77
N PRO A 109 0.08 -3.65 12.33
CA PRO A 109 1.17 -2.91 11.75
C PRO A 109 2.35 -2.78 12.70
N SER A 110 3.55 -2.70 12.14
CA SER A 110 4.76 -2.41 12.91
C SER A 110 4.83 -0.91 13.25
N VAL A 111 5.51 -0.58 14.34
CA VAL A 111 5.91 0.80 14.59
C VAL A 111 6.84 1.27 13.47
N GLN A 112 6.75 2.55 13.14
CA GLN A 112 7.61 3.13 12.10
C GLN A 112 9.10 2.95 12.48
N ASN A 113 9.95 2.63 11.50
CA ASN A 113 11.39 2.38 11.63
C ASN A 113 11.81 1.03 12.20
N VAL A 114 10.94 0.05 12.22
CA VAL A 114 11.31 -1.33 12.53
C VAL A 114 11.86 -2.02 11.27
N ASP A 115 13.01 -2.67 11.41
CA ASP A 115 13.53 -3.54 10.35
C ASP A 115 12.55 -4.70 10.10
N ASN A 116 12.32 -5.04 8.83
CA ASN A 116 11.38 -6.08 8.42
C ASN A 116 9.94 -5.86 8.92
N GLY A 117 9.52 -4.60 9.02
CA GLY A 117 8.18 -4.21 9.40
C GLY A 117 7.24 -3.97 8.23
N ILE A 118 5.94 -4.04 8.48
CA ILE A 118 4.89 -3.59 7.57
C ILE A 118 4.12 -2.45 8.22
N TRP A 119 3.93 -1.36 7.50
CA TRP A 119 3.29 -0.15 8.01
C TRP A 119 1.99 0.12 7.29
N PHE A 120 1.07 0.71 8.00
CA PHE A 120 -0.24 1.08 7.49
C PHE A 120 -0.58 2.52 7.88
N ALA A 121 -1.09 3.29 6.94
CA ALA A 121 -1.64 4.63 7.21
C ALA A 121 -3.04 4.75 6.61
N ARG A 122 -3.88 5.52 7.27
CA ARG A 122 -5.26 5.77 6.87
C ARG A 122 -5.60 7.26 6.95
N LEU A 123 -6.73 7.65 6.41
CA LEU A 123 -7.28 8.97 6.72
C LEU A 123 -7.49 9.12 8.23
N LYS A 124 -7.07 10.23 8.79
CA LYS A 124 -7.22 10.57 10.21
C LYS A 124 -8.69 10.53 10.63
N ASP A 125 -9.52 11.15 9.83
CA ASP A 125 -10.97 11.16 9.93
C ASP A 125 -11.59 11.41 8.54
N ASN A 126 -12.91 11.50 8.47
CA ASN A 126 -13.62 11.75 7.22
C ASN A 126 -13.81 13.25 6.88
N LYS A 127 -13.27 14.18 7.65
CA LYS A 127 -13.37 15.63 7.43
C LYS A 127 -12.03 16.28 7.11
N THR A 128 -10.95 15.64 7.50
CA THR A 128 -9.60 16.16 7.31
C THR A 128 -8.86 15.25 6.32
N PRO A 129 -8.37 15.77 5.18
CA PRO A 129 -7.61 14.98 4.21
C PRO A 129 -6.15 14.78 4.67
N GLU A 130 -5.98 14.35 5.90
CA GLU A 130 -4.71 14.05 6.55
C GLU A 130 -4.57 12.55 6.73
N PHE A 131 -3.39 12.01 6.40
CA PHE A 131 -3.08 10.60 6.58
C PHE A 131 -2.23 10.42 7.84
N VAL A 132 -2.60 9.45 8.64
CA VAL A 132 -1.88 9.11 9.88
C VAL A 132 -1.50 7.64 9.87
N VAL A 133 -0.30 7.35 10.34
CA VAL A 133 0.14 5.96 10.57
C VAL A 133 -0.71 5.37 11.69
N ASP A 134 -1.27 4.20 11.44
CA ASP A 134 -2.05 3.46 12.42
C ASP A 134 -1.26 2.21 12.83
N GLU A 135 -0.74 2.22 14.05
CA GLU A 135 0.03 1.10 14.61
C GLU A 135 -0.86 0.07 15.33
N SER A 136 -2.16 0.34 15.40
CA SER A 136 -3.09 -0.50 16.16
C SER A 136 -3.76 -1.59 15.34
N ALA A 137 -4.05 -1.33 14.07
CA ALA A 137 -4.76 -2.26 13.20
C ALA A 137 -4.58 -1.97 11.71
N PHE A 138 -4.65 -3.01 10.89
CA PHE A 138 -4.78 -2.87 9.44
C PHE A 138 -6.22 -2.50 9.05
N GLY A 139 -6.38 -1.61 8.07
CA GLY A 139 -7.68 -1.23 7.53
C GLY A 139 -7.98 -1.87 6.16
N MET A 140 -9.26 -1.83 5.79
CA MET A 140 -9.76 -2.35 4.50
C MET A 140 -9.22 -1.56 3.31
N ALA A 141 -8.97 -0.27 3.47
CA ALA A 141 -8.39 0.61 2.46
C ALA A 141 -7.38 1.54 3.14
N GLY A 142 -6.22 1.75 2.53
CA GLY A 142 -5.18 2.56 3.14
C GLY A 142 -3.94 2.72 2.30
N LEU A 143 -2.92 3.25 2.95
CA LEU A 143 -1.57 3.36 2.45
C LEU A 143 -0.71 2.32 3.17
N TRP A 144 0.06 1.59 2.40
CA TRP A 144 0.88 0.50 2.88
C TRP A 144 2.33 0.68 2.47
N ALA A 145 3.23 0.27 3.35
CA ALA A 145 4.65 0.19 3.06
C ALA A 145 5.27 -0.94 3.87
N ALA A 146 6.38 -1.45 3.40
CA ALA A 146 7.11 -2.49 4.14
C ALA A 146 8.61 -2.37 3.91
N ASN A 147 9.39 -2.80 4.89
CA ASN A 147 10.85 -2.83 4.83
C ASN A 147 11.34 -4.28 4.84
N GLY A 148 11.95 -4.69 3.75
CA GLY A 148 12.81 -5.86 3.65
C GLY A 148 12.14 -7.21 3.39
N ASP A 149 10.87 -7.40 3.69
CA ASP A 149 10.23 -8.72 3.57
C ASP A 149 9.15 -8.80 2.48
N THR A 150 8.77 -10.02 2.12
CA THR A 150 7.66 -10.28 1.21
C THR A 150 6.43 -10.66 2.03
N TYR A 151 5.32 -10.02 1.75
CA TYR A 151 4.06 -10.23 2.46
C TYR A 151 3.01 -10.84 1.56
N THR A 152 2.18 -11.69 2.15
CA THR A 152 1.01 -12.29 1.50
C THR A 152 -0.23 -12.02 2.35
N ILE A 153 -1.27 -11.53 1.70
CA ILE A 153 -2.58 -11.29 2.31
C ILE A 153 -3.54 -12.38 1.81
N SER A 154 -4.12 -13.14 2.71
CA SER A 154 -4.98 -14.29 2.40
C SER A 154 -6.36 -14.13 2.99
N SER A 155 -7.39 -14.62 2.28
CA SER A 155 -8.73 -14.74 2.84
C SER A 155 -8.77 -15.79 3.96
N GLU A 156 -9.50 -15.53 5.04
CA GLU A 156 -9.73 -16.51 6.12
C GLU A 156 -10.69 -17.64 5.73
N GLY A 157 -11.26 -17.61 4.55
CA GLY A 157 -12.20 -18.63 4.09
C GLY A 157 -12.36 -18.59 2.59
N ALA A 158 -13.36 -19.34 2.12
CA ALA A 158 -13.67 -19.41 0.70
C ALA A 158 -13.98 -18.04 0.12
N PHE A 159 -13.36 -17.73 -1.01
CA PHE A 159 -13.56 -16.51 -1.77
C PHE A 159 -14.43 -16.77 -3.00
N GLU A 160 -15.43 -15.93 -3.22
CA GLU A 160 -16.27 -15.95 -4.41
C GLU A 160 -15.87 -14.78 -5.33
N PHE A 161 -15.47 -15.10 -6.56
CA PHE A 161 -15.14 -14.10 -7.58
C PHE A 161 -16.45 -13.58 -8.19
N LYS A 162 -16.75 -12.32 -7.95
CA LYS A 162 -17.95 -11.65 -8.43
C LYS A 162 -17.66 -10.18 -8.71
N THR A 163 -18.46 -9.58 -9.54
CA THR A 163 -18.44 -8.12 -9.73
C THR A 163 -19.13 -7.44 -8.56
N LEU A 164 -18.43 -6.55 -7.91
CA LEU A 164 -18.95 -5.72 -6.83
C LEU A 164 -19.17 -4.29 -7.35
N GLU A 165 -20.16 -3.62 -6.80
CA GLU A 165 -20.52 -2.27 -7.19
C GLU A 165 -19.43 -1.25 -6.84
N GLU A 166 -19.35 -0.21 -7.64
CA GLU A 166 -18.49 0.95 -7.41
C GLU A 166 -18.90 1.67 -6.11
N PRO A 167 -17.96 2.05 -5.23
CA PRO A 167 -18.27 2.85 -4.06
C PRO A 167 -18.87 4.20 -4.45
N ALA A 168 -19.91 4.62 -3.73
CA ALA A 168 -20.54 5.93 -3.94
C ALA A 168 -19.74 7.05 -3.26
N ALA A 169 -19.65 8.20 -3.94
CA ALA A 169 -19.05 9.39 -3.35
C ALA A 169 -19.89 9.90 -2.15
N PRO A 170 -19.23 10.51 -1.15
CA PRO A 170 -19.92 11.19 -0.06
C PRO A 170 -20.83 12.32 -0.60
N THR A 171 -21.99 12.50 0.02
CA THR A 171 -22.92 13.58 -0.32
C THR A 171 -22.74 14.81 0.58
N GLU A 172 -22.19 14.63 1.77
CA GLU A 172 -21.93 15.70 2.73
C GLU A 172 -20.66 16.47 2.35
N THR A 173 -20.78 17.80 2.24
CA THR A 173 -19.66 18.68 1.88
C THR A 173 -18.49 18.58 2.85
N GLY A 174 -17.28 18.51 2.32
CA GLY A 174 -16.04 18.39 3.10
C GLY A 174 -15.81 17.00 3.68
N THR A 175 -16.49 15.98 3.14
CA THR A 175 -16.27 14.59 3.58
C THR A 175 -15.35 13.85 2.61
N PHE A 176 -14.38 13.14 3.17
CA PHE A 176 -13.45 12.27 2.46
C PHE A 176 -13.70 10.83 2.84
N LEU A 177 -13.68 9.95 1.86
CA LEU A 177 -13.85 8.51 2.04
C LEU A 177 -12.73 7.76 1.33
N MET A 178 -11.91 7.06 2.09
CA MET A 178 -10.91 6.15 1.51
C MET A 178 -11.58 4.82 1.18
N CYS A 179 -11.53 4.47 -0.08
CA CYS A 179 -12.10 3.24 -0.64
C CYS A 179 -11.01 2.40 -1.28
N SER A 180 -11.34 1.17 -1.62
CA SER A 180 -10.53 0.31 -2.51
C SER A 180 -11.41 -0.32 -3.56
N ASN A 181 -10.84 -0.69 -4.71
CA ASN A 181 -11.49 -1.56 -5.66
C ASN A 181 -11.62 -2.96 -5.06
N PRO A 182 -12.83 -3.43 -4.74
CA PRO A 182 -13.00 -4.75 -4.14
C PRO A 182 -12.99 -5.89 -5.18
N ASN A 183 -12.88 -5.55 -6.48
CA ASN A 183 -12.90 -6.53 -7.56
C ASN A 183 -11.48 -7.06 -7.83
N THR A 184 -11.41 -8.27 -8.33
CA THR A 184 -10.17 -8.93 -8.76
C THR A 184 -9.74 -8.53 -10.18
N PHE A 185 -10.34 -7.50 -10.73
CA PHE A 185 -10.04 -6.92 -12.05
C PHE A 185 -10.14 -5.40 -12.02
N THR A 186 -9.52 -4.75 -13.01
CA THR A 186 -9.54 -3.29 -13.16
C THR A 186 -10.96 -2.80 -13.46
N ILE A 187 -11.38 -1.73 -12.77
CA ILE A 187 -12.63 -1.03 -13.02
C ILE A 187 -12.34 0.41 -13.46
N THR A 188 -13.22 0.99 -14.25
CA THR A 188 -13.21 2.44 -14.54
C THR A 188 -14.30 3.09 -13.68
N LEU A 189 -13.92 4.00 -12.79
CA LEU A 189 -14.92 4.74 -12.00
C LEU A 189 -15.72 5.67 -12.90
N LYS A 190 -17.03 5.81 -12.61
CA LYS A 190 -17.93 6.75 -13.29
C LYS A 190 -17.90 8.15 -12.69
N GLN A 191 -17.00 8.40 -11.77
CA GLN A 191 -16.82 9.63 -11.01
C GLN A 191 -15.35 9.95 -10.84
N SER A 192 -15.03 11.22 -10.58
CA SER A 192 -13.66 11.61 -10.27
C SER A 192 -13.25 11.13 -8.89
N ALA A 193 -11.98 10.76 -8.75
CA ALA A 193 -11.39 10.33 -7.50
C ALA A 193 -9.98 10.90 -7.37
N TYR A 194 -9.40 10.80 -6.18
CA TYR A 194 -7.99 11.08 -5.96
C TYR A 194 -7.21 9.77 -5.97
N ILE A 195 -6.23 9.69 -6.84
CA ILE A 195 -5.37 8.53 -7.07
C ILE A 195 -3.97 8.82 -6.56
N LEU A 196 -3.35 7.86 -5.89
CA LEU A 196 -1.98 7.99 -5.40
C LEU A 196 -1.01 8.13 -6.57
N THR A 197 -0.18 9.16 -6.52
CA THR A 197 0.90 9.38 -7.49
C THR A 197 1.93 8.25 -7.46
N ALA A 198 2.62 8.04 -8.57
CA ALA A 198 3.59 6.94 -8.69
C ALA A 198 4.77 7.04 -7.71
N ASP A 199 5.09 8.24 -7.23
CA ASP A 199 6.11 8.48 -6.21
C ASP A 199 5.61 8.25 -4.78
N GLY A 200 4.29 8.03 -4.60
CA GLY A 200 3.67 7.74 -3.31
C GLY A 200 3.60 8.94 -2.35
N THR A 201 3.67 10.18 -2.85
CA THR A 201 3.76 11.38 -2.01
C THR A 201 2.45 12.17 -1.89
N SER A 202 1.54 11.99 -2.84
CA SER A 202 0.25 12.69 -2.87
C SER A 202 -0.81 11.89 -3.61
N PHE A 203 -2.05 12.23 -3.35
CA PHE A 203 -3.18 11.82 -4.18
C PHE A 203 -3.55 12.98 -5.10
N GLU A 204 -3.66 12.73 -6.39
CA GLU A 204 -4.08 13.71 -7.38
C GLU A 204 -5.46 13.38 -7.94
N GLN A 205 -6.23 14.43 -8.23
CA GLN A 205 -7.56 14.29 -8.80
C GLN A 205 -7.47 13.80 -10.25
N GLU A 206 -8.20 12.72 -10.53
CA GLU A 206 -8.36 12.14 -11.87
C GLU A 206 -9.84 11.95 -12.19
N ALA A 207 -10.22 12.22 -13.45
CA ALA A 207 -11.60 12.07 -13.93
C ALA A 207 -11.79 10.65 -14.47
N ASN A 208 -12.77 9.92 -13.95
CA ASN A 208 -13.08 8.55 -14.34
C ASN A 208 -11.83 7.64 -14.40
N PRO A 209 -11.03 7.56 -13.30
CA PRO A 209 -9.78 6.81 -13.30
C PRO A 209 -10.01 5.31 -13.45
N GLU A 210 -9.01 4.63 -14.01
CA GLU A 210 -8.90 3.18 -13.95
C GLU A 210 -8.31 2.77 -12.60
N ILE A 211 -9.02 1.93 -11.87
CA ILE A 211 -8.62 1.43 -10.55
C ILE A 211 -8.27 -0.05 -10.67
N LYS A 212 -7.02 -0.37 -10.43
CA LYS A 212 -6.51 -1.76 -10.45
C LYS A 212 -7.16 -2.61 -9.35
N PRO A 213 -7.06 -3.95 -9.43
CA PRO A 213 -7.49 -4.83 -8.35
C PRO A 213 -6.93 -4.36 -7.00
N PHE A 214 -7.80 -4.23 -6.01
CA PHE A 214 -7.48 -3.85 -4.63
C PHE A 214 -6.82 -2.47 -4.45
N GLN A 215 -6.60 -1.70 -5.49
CA GLN A 215 -6.05 -0.35 -5.39
C GLN A 215 -6.98 0.54 -4.55
N SER A 216 -6.40 1.26 -3.59
CA SER A 216 -7.12 2.27 -2.81
C SER A 216 -7.09 3.63 -3.48
N PHE A 217 -8.16 4.40 -3.25
CA PHE A 217 -8.37 5.75 -3.76
C PHE A 217 -9.22 6.54 -2.77
N VAL A 218 -9.29 7.86 -2.93
CA VAL A 218 -10.11 8.72 -2.07
C VAL A 218 -11.22 9.36 -2.87
N LEU A 219 -12.45 9.25 -2.36
CA LEU A 219 -13.63 9.94 -2.85
C LEU A 219 -13.96 11.13 -1.95
N THR A 220 -14.58 12.15 -2.54
CA THR A 220 -15.13 13.29 -1.80
C THR A 220 -16.38 13.81 -2.51
N ASP A 221 -17.11 14.70 -1.87
CA ASP A 221 -18.25 15.36 -2.48
C ASP A 221 -17.86 16.27 -3.67
N THR A 222 -18.81 16.55 -4.54
CA THR A 222 -18.59 17.31 -5.78
C THR A 222 -18.11 18.73 -5.56
N LYS A 223 -18.50 19.39 -4.45
CA LYS A 223 -18.09 20.76 -4.14
C LYS A 223 -16.64 20.80 -3.68
N THR A 224 -16.24 19.90 -2.80
CA THR A 224 -14.84 19.76 -2.37
C THR A 224 -13.95 19.38 -3.55
N LEU A 225 -14.40 18.45 -4.39
CA LEU A 225 -13.69 18.02 -5.60
C LEU A 225 -13.43 19.19 -6.57
N SER A 226 -14.34 20.17 -6.66
CA SER A 226 -14.17 21.34 -7.54
C SER A 226 -13.11 22.32 -7.07
N THR A 227 -12.74 22.30 -5.80
CA THR A 227 -11.84 23.27 -5.15
C THR A 227 -10.47 22.69 -4.80
N LEU A 228 -10.40 21.41 -4.49
CA LEU A 228 -9.20 20.73 -4.04
C LEU A 228 -8.63 19.85 -5.17
N ARG A 229 -7.39 20.07 -5.56
CA ARG A 229 -6.75 19.36 -6.69
C ARG A 229 -5.91 18.17 -6.26
N SER A 230 -5.34 18.23 -5.06
CA SER A 230 -4.48 17.15 -4.54
C SER A 230 -4.61 17.04 -3.02
N LEU A 231 -4.37 15.82 -2.51
CA LEU A 231 -4.25 15.53 -1.09
C LEU A 231 -2.79 15.14 -0.85
N ARG A 232 -2.11 15.86 0.01
CA ARG A 232 -0.74 15.50 0.40
C ARG A 232 -0.79 14.42 1.46
N ILE A 233 0.00 13.40 1.26
CA ILE A 233 0.38 12.51 2.33
C ILE A 233 1.45 13.29 3.08
N GLY A 234 1.17 13.69 4.33
CA GLY A 234 2.07 14.54 5.10
C GLY A 234 3.53 14.07 4.99
N ASP A 235 4.49 14.90 5.34
CA ASP A 235 5.94 14.65 5.18
C ASP A 235 6.47 13.41 5.93
N GLY A 236 5.57 12.56 6.44
CA GLY A 236 5.82 11.22 6.94
C GLY A 236 6.36 10.33 5.81
N VAL A 237 7.62 10.53 5.48
CA VAL A 237 8.35 9.65 4.58
C VAL A 237 8.38 8.27 5.23
N VAL A 238 7.99 7.24 4.49
CA VAL A 238 8.04 5.82 4.89
C VAL A 238 9.48 5.36 5.23
N THR A 239 10.45 6.17 5.05
CA THR A 239 11.86 5.90 5.36
C THR A 239 12.24 6.40 6.74
N GLY A 240 11.71 5.82 7.79
CA GLY A 240 12.31 6.01 9.12
C GLY A 240 12.52 7.43 9.62
N ASN A 241 11.97 8.43 8.96
CA ASN A 241 11.95 9.77 9.46
C ASN A 241 10.59 10.00 10.10
N GLN A 242 10.59 10.01 11.41
CA GLN A 242 9.48 10.48 12.23
C GLN A 242 8.81 11.69 11.58
N THR A 243 7.47 11.73 11.57
CA THR A 243 6.75 13.00 11.62
C THR A 243 7.43 13.79 12.71
N ILE A 244 8.08 14.90 12.34
CA ILE A 244 8.71 15.77 13.32
C ILE A 244 7.55 16.47 14.02
N GLU A 245 7.03 15.84 15.06
CA GLU A 245 6.55 16.62 16.19
C GLU A 245 7.73 17.47 16.60
N PRO A 246 7.57 18.78 16.80
CA PRO A 246 8.68 19.62 17.23
C PRO A 246 9.23 19.01 18.53
N VAL A 247 10.27 18.18 18.42
CA VAL A 247 11.05 17.77 19.57
C VAL A 247 11.80 19.05 19.94
N ASP A 248 11.45 19.59 21.09
CA ASP A 248 11.98 20.85 21.60
C ASP A 248 11.55 22.14 20.86
N GLY A 249 10.37 22.16 20.25
CA GLY A 249 9.77 23.41 19.80
C GLY A 249 10.33 24.00 18.49
N TYR A 250 11.12 23.28 17.71
CA TYR A 250 11.57 23.72 16.40
C TYR A 250 11.24 22.70 15.29
N TYR A 251 11.17 23.16 14.04
CA TYR A 251 11.06 22.29 12.87
C TYR A 251 11.96 22.77 11.72
N VAL A 252 12.26 21.85 10.80
CA VAL A 252 13.19 22.12 9.70
C VAL A 252 12.49 21.91 8.38
N THR A 253 12.65 22.86 7.45
CA THR A 253 12.21 22.74 6.07
C THR A 253 13.39 22.88 5.12
N THR A 254 13.22 22.53 3.85
CA THR A 254 14.25 22.75 2.82
C THR A 254 13.68 23.56 1.68
N ASP A 255 14.45 24.54 1.18
CA ASP A 255 14.06 25.37 0.06
C ASP A 255 15.29 25.75 -0.78
N ARG A 256 15.27 25.41 -2.07
CA ARG A 256 16.24 25.80 -3.11
C ARG A 256 17.71 25.73 -2.66
N GLY A 257 18.15 24.58 -2.19
CA GLY A 257 19.54 24.39 -1.76
C GLY A 257 19.84 24.93 -0.36
N ALA A 258 18.83 25.22 0.44
CA ALA A 258 18.97 25.64 1.82
C ALA A 258 18.22 24.76 2.78
N ILE A 259 18.71 24.63 3.99
CA ILE A 259 18.01 24.15 5.17
C ILE A 259 17.47 25.40 5.89
N VAL A 260 16.16 25.40 6.18
CA VAL A 260 15.49 26.51 6.88
C VAL A 260 15.04 26.00 8.24
N ILE A 261 15.50 26.68 9.29
CA ILE A 261 15.15 26.32 10.68
C ILE A 261 14.04 27.26 11.14
N HIS A 262 12.97 26.66 11.67
CA HIS A 262 11.87 27.39 12.27
C HIS A 262 11.86 27.11 13.78
N THR A 263 12.04 28.16 14.59
CA THR A 263 12.14 28.05 16.05
C THR A 263 11.49 29.23 16.73
N PRO A 264 10.72 29.05 17.82
CA PRO A 264 10.14 30.16 18.58
C PRO A 264 11.17 31.01 19.34
N GLU A 265 12.34 30.42 19.66
CA GLU A 265 13.42 31.06 20.37
C GLU A 265 14.77 30.70 19.71
N PRO A 266 15.81 31.59 19.83
CA PRO A 266 17.14 31.25 19.33
C PRO A 266 17.65 29.93 19.94
N MET A 267 18.26 29.09 19.10
CA MET A 267 18.76 27.77 19.54
C MET A 267 20.06 27.37 18.84
N ASP A 268 20.88 26.59 19.51
CA ASP A 268 22.08 26.01 18.91
C ASP A 268 21.73 24.84 17.97
N VAL A 269 22.26 24.91 16.75
CA VAL A 269 22.04 23.89 15.71
C VAL A 269 23.38 23.35 15.21
N VAL A 270 23.43 22.03 15.05
CA VAL A 270 24.51 21.31 14.38
C VAL A 270 23.94 20.60 13.16
N ILE A 271 24.46 20.90 11.96
CA ILE A 271 24.12 20.25 10.71
C ILE A 271 25.29 19.39 10.26
N ILE A 272 25.03 18.08 10.10
CA ILE A 272 26.06 17.11 9.72
C ILE A 272 25.64 16.44 8.41
N GLY A 273 26.52 16.45 7.42
CA GLY A 273 26.31 15.68 6.17
C GLY A 273 26.49 14.17 6.38
N MET A 274 25.97 13.35 5.45
CA MET A 274 26.10 11.87 5.49
C MET A 274 27.56 11.39 5.49
N ASN A 275 28.51 12.24 5.11
CA ASN A 275 29.96 11.94 5.19
C ASN A 275 30.55 12.20 6.58
N GLY A 276 29.72 12.50 7.58
CA GLY A 276 30.13 12.83 8.95
C GLY A 276 30.74 14.23 9.14
N LYS A 277 30.82 15.04 8.08
CA LYS A 277 31.35 16.41 8.19
C LYS A 277 30.28 17.38 8.68
N VAL A 278 30.66 18.26 9.61
CA VAL A 278 29.80 19.35 10.08
C VAL A 278 29.70 20.39 8.96
N ALA A 279 28.48 20.61 8.45
CA ALA A 279 28.15 21.61 7.45
C ALA A 279 27.85 22.96 8.09
N TYR A 280 27.28 22.97 9.30
CA TYR A 280 27.02 24.20 10.07
C TYR A 280 27.00 23.86 11.57
N ARG A 281 27.45 24.85 12.38
CA ARG A 281 27.28 24.82 13.84
C ARG A 281 27.17 26.26 14.32
N GLY A 282 26.14 26.58 15.05
CA GLY A 282 25.94 27.90 15.65
C GLY A 282 24.49 28.11 16.08
N GLU A 283 24.25 29.25 16.70
CA GLU A 283 22.92 29.70 17.07
C GLU A 283 22.15 30.13 15.83
N VAL A 284 20.87 29.77 15.76
CA VAL A 284 19.93 30.10 14.70
C VAL A 284 18.68 30.75 15.28
N THR A 285 18.08 31.62 14.46
CA THR A 285 16.77 32.25 14.75
C THR A 285 15.71 31.78 13.78
N ASP A 286 14.44 32.07 14.07
CA ASP A 286 13.30 31.65 13.23
C ASP A 286 13.48 32.06 11.75
N GLY A 287 13.20 31.11 10.84
CA GLY A 287 13.33 31.32 9.40
C GLY A 287 14.77 31.42 8.88
N GLN A 288 15.79 31.18 9.70
CA GLN A 288 17.17 31.23 9.24
C GLN A 288 17.47 30.18 8.18
N ARG A 289 18.06 30.66 7.07
CA ARG A 289 18.44 29.84 5.90
C ARG A 289 19.92 29.51 5.93
N ILE A 290 20.24 28.23 5.87
CA ILE A 290 21.63 27.74 5.82
C ILE A 290 21.84 27.05 4.48
N MET A 291 22.65 27.67 3.61
CA MET A 291 22.96 27.13 2.30
C MET A 291 23.87 25.90 2.42
N VAL A 292 23.46 24.80 1.82
CA VAL A 292 24.23 23.55 1.77
C VAL A 292 24.11 22.95 0.38
N PRO A 293 25.11 22.19 -0.10
CA PRO A 293 24.97 21.41 -1.35
C PRO A 293 23.80 20.42 -1.30
N SER A 294 23.33 20.01 -2.49
CA SER A 294 22.33 18.92 -2.55
C SER A 294 22.84 17.67 -1.83
N GLY A 295 22.02 17.09 -0.97
CA GLY A 295 22.42 15.95 -0.17
C GLY A 295 21.47 15.67 1.00
N ILE A 296 21.85 14.72 1.84
CA ILE A 296 21.14 14.37 3.07
C ILE A 296 21.98 14.88 4.25
N TYR A 297 21.31 15.52 5.20
CA TYR A 297 21.92 16.14 6.38
C TYR A 297 21.15 15.73 7.63
N ALA A 298 21.85 15.63 8.76
CA ALA A 298 21.27 15.55 10.09
C ALA A 298 21.32 16.93 10.75
N VAL A 299 20.18 17.48 11.14
CA VAL A 299 20.03 18.75 11.86
C VAL A 299 19.67 18.41 13.30
N ASN A 300 20.57 18.53 14.25
CA ASN A 300 20.41 18.06 15.65
C ASN A 300 19.85 16.63 15.74
N GLY A 301 20.30 15.73 14.84
CA GLY A 301 19.83 14.35 14.74
C GLY A 301 18.64 14.13 13.79
N GLN A 302 17.96 15.17 13.36
CA GLN A 302 16.86 15.13 12.41
C GLN A 302 17.38 15.08 10.97
N LEU A 303 17.02 14.06 10.19
CA LEU A 303 17.44 13.93 8.80
C LEU A 303 16.60 14.81 7.86
N VAL A 304 17.25 15.55 6.98
CA VAL A 304 16.62 16.38 5.95
C VAL A 304 17.31 16.16 4.61
N ARG A 305 16.56 16.21 3.51
CA ARG A 305 17.10 16.14 2.15
C ARG A 305 17.01 17.48 1.46
N VAL A 306 18.16 17.99 1.02
CA VAL A 306 18.28 19.21 0.21
C VAL A 306 18.41 18.79 -1.26
N LYS A 307 17.54 19.34 -2.12
CA LYS A 307 17.55 19.10 -3.58
C LYS A 307 18.40 20.14 -4.30
#